data_069553dcb58ca7e221e32916edf1a4f1
#
_entry.id   069553dcb58ca7e221e32916edf1a4f1
#
_cell.length_a   1.000
_cell.length_b   1.000
_cell.length_c   1.000
_cell.angle_alpha   90.00
_cell.angle_beta   90.00
_cell.angle_gamma   90.00
#
_symmetry.space_group_name_H-M   'P 1'
#
loop_
_entity.id
_entity.type
_entity.pdbx_description
1 polymer ?
#
loop_
_entity_poly.entity_id
_entity_poly.type
_entity_poly.pdbx_seq_one_letter_code
_entity_poly.pdbx_strand_id
1 'polypeptide(L)'
;MLFGPTGSGKSATLNSLFAQLMAIHRPRLFIAEAGNSFGLFADYCEELELTVNKVSIKPGCGISLAPFADAHRLIETPAVMVSEEELSERIETEDSDEEDDDEERDILGELEIVARLMITGGEAKEEAKLERADRGMMREAILVAARAAYNAGRQIVTGDLQAALYQFAAEEARPEVRRTRAQNMGESLGVFMLGFLGELFDRPGDNWPEADVTLIDLGTLAREGYEAALAVAYTSLVNTINNIAERDQFLDREIVFATDEAHMITTNPLLAPFVVKIVKMWRKLGAWLWLATQNLEDFPNTSKKMLNMIEWWLCLVMPPEEVEEIARFKKLTAEQKAMLLSATKTPYCYTEGVVLVSRIEALFRAVPPSLYLALGMTEKEDKAARRAIMQAQGVSELAAAKQIAHQLDVARGIAKAAT
;
A
#
# COMPACT_ATOMS: atom_id res chain seq x y z
N MET A 1 -0.26 -8.97 9.71
CA MET A 1 -0.38 -7.60 10.22
C MET A 1 0.49 -7.42 11.43
N LEU A 2 1.24 -6.32 11.51
CA LEU A 2 1.97 -5.92 12.71
C LEU A 2 1.24 -4.73 13.35
N PHE A 3 0.81 -4.90 14.58
CA PHE A 3 0.16 -3.85 15.37
C PHE A 3 1.00 -3.49 16.59
N GLY A 4 1.20 -2.19 16.79
CA GLY A 4 1.91 -1.71 17.94
C GLY A 4 1.80 -0.19 18.08
N PRO A 5 1.30 0.32 19.22
CA PRO A 5 1.19 1.74 19.51
C PRO A 5 2.53 2.46 19.40
N THR A 6 2.48 3.78 19.36
CA THR A 6 3.68 4.62 19.35
C THR A 6 4.64 4.22 20.48
N GLY A 7 5.91 4.05 20.15
CA GLY A 7 6.92 3.63 21.12
C GLY A 7 6.92 2.12 21.46
N SER A 8 6.04 1.28 20.90
CA SER A 8 6.06 -0.18 21.15
C SER A 8 7.26 -0.91 20.54
N GLY A 9 7.97 -0.30 19.60
CA GLY A 9 9.09 -0.88 18.85
C GLY A 9 8.71 -1.38 17.46
N LYS A 10 7.57 -0.95 16.89
CA LYS A 10 7.06 -1.33 15.57
C LYS A 10 8.12 -1.21 14.47
N SER A 11 8.71 -0.01 14.27
CA SER A 11 9.69 0.24 13.21
C SER A 11 10.96 -0.60 13.38
N ALA A 12 11.45 -0.79 14.62
CA ALA A 12 12.59 -1.65 14.89
C ALA A 12 12.30 -3.13 14.61
N THR A 13 11.09 -3.59 14.95
CA THR A 13 10.65 -4.95 14.67
C THR A 13 10.52 -5.17 13.16
N LEU A 14 9.90 -4.22 12.41
CA LEU A 14 9.81 -4.31 10.94
C LEU A 14 11.17 -4.31 10.28
N ASN A 15 12.09 -3.41 10.65
CA ASN A 15 13.44 -3.40 10.11
C ASN A 15 14.15 -4.75 10.33
N SER A 16 14.00 -5.33 11.54
CA SER A 16 14.56 -6.65 11.84
C SER A 16 13.93 -7.76 11.00
N LEU A 17 12.60 -7.73 10.81
CA LEU A 17 11.89 -8.69 9.98
C LEU A 17 12.30 -8.58 8.50
N PHE A 18 12.38 -7.36 7.97
CA PHE A 18 12.80 -7.14 6.59
C PHE A 18 14.25 -7.60 6.35
N ALA A 19 15.16 -7.28 7.27
CA ALA A 19 16.54 -7.73 7.17
C ALA A 19 16.67 -9.25 7.19
N GLN A 20 15.91 -9.94 8.05
CA GLN A 20 15.87 -11.41 8.09
C GLN A 20 15.23 -11.99 6.83
N LEU A 21 14.11 -11.39 6.38
CA LEU A 21 13.42 -11.80 5.17
C LEU A 21 14.34 -11.72 3.94
N MET A 22 15.07 -10.61 3.79
CA MET A 22 16.03 -10.43 2.70
C MET A 22 17.20 -11.39 2.80
N ALA A 23 17.69 -11.71 4.01
CA ALA A 23 18.79 -12.62 4.22
C ALA A 23 18.44 -14.08 3.92
N ILE A 24 17.20 -14.51 4.18
CA ILE A 24 16.77 -15.91 4.11
C ILE A 24 16.08 -16.23 2.77
N HIS A 25 15.12 -15.38 2.37
CA HIS A 25 14.23 -15.64 1.22
C HIS A 25 14.53 -14.75 0.02
N ARG A 26 15.12 -13.59 0.26
CA ARG A 26 15.44 -12.60 -0.79
C ARG A 26 14.27 -12.33 -1.76
N PRO A 27 13.05 -12.03 -1.23
CA PRO A 27 11.92 -11.70 -2.08
C PRO A 27 12.15 -10.38 -2.81
N ARG A 28 11.28 -10.04 -3.75
CA ARG A 28 11.16 -8.67 -4.22
C ARG A 28 10.34 -7.88 -3.17
N LEU A 29 10.99 -6.97 -2.45
CA LEU A 29 10.40 -6.25 -1.33
C LEU A 29 9.99 -4.83 -1.73
N PHE A 30 8.70 -4.52 -1.66
CA PHE A 30 8.15 -3.18 -1.78
C PHE A 30 7.75 -2.67 -0.40
N ILE A 31 8.16 -1.44 -0.05
CA ILE A 31 7.82 -0.81 1.23
C ILE A 31 7.17 0.54 0.93
N ALA A 32 5.89 0.69 1.24
CA ALA A 32 5.18 1.97 1.23
C ALA A 32 5.16 2.55 2.65
N GLU A 33 5.68 3.76 2.80
CA GLU A 33 5.81 4.42 4.10
C GLU A 33 5.48 5.92 4.03
N ALA A 34 5.30 6.52 5.21
CA ALA A 34 5.22 7.97 5.36
C ALA A 34 6.18 8.41 6.46
N GLY A 35 7.31 9.05 6.10
CA GLY A 35 8.23 9.64 7.08
C GLY A 35 9.64 9.07 7.13
N ASN A 36 10.08 8.32 6.12
CA ASN A 36 11.45 7.83 5.97
C ASN A 36 11.96 6.98 7.15
N SER A 37 11.13 6.02 7.59
CA SER A 37 11.47 5.08 8.66
C SER A 37 12.40 3.96 8.21
N PHE A 38 12.43 3.67 6.89
CA PHE A 38 13.17 2.55 6.30
C PHE A 38 14.31 3.00 5.37
N GLY A 39 14.62 4.31 5.31
CA GLY A 39 15.68 4.83 4.47
C GLY A 39 17.06 4.22 4.80
N LEU A 40 17.41 4.11 6.08
CA LEU A 40 18.66 3.48 6.51
C LEU A 40 18.70 1.96 6.22
N PHE A 41 17.56 1.28 6.28
CA PHE A 41 17.48 -0.12 5.85
C PHE A 41 17.77 -0.25 4.35
N ALA A 42 17.21 0.66 3.54
CA ALA A 42 17.49 0.71 2.12
C ALA A 42 18.97 0.99 1.81
N ASP A 43 19.60 1.96 2.52
CA ASP A 43 21.04 2.23 2.43
C ASP A 43 21.88 1.00 2.82
N TYR A 44 21.45 0.27 3.84
CA TYR A 44 22.11 -0.97 4.26
C TYR A 44 21.99 -2.08 3.22
N CYS A 45 20.83 -2.20 2.56
CA CYS A 45 20.65 -3.13 1.44
C CYS A 45 21.57 -2.80 0.27
N GLU A 46 21.73 -1.52 -0.09
CA GLU A 46 22.69 -1.07 -1.12
C GLU A 46 24.13 -1.45 -0.76
N GLU A 47 24.51 -1.30 0.50
CA GLU A 47 25.86 -1.70 0.95
C GLU A 47 26.07 -3.23 0.86
N LEU A 48 25.01 -4.01 0.96
CA LEU A 48 25.04 -5.47 0.75
C LEU A 48 24.92 -5.87 -0.74
N GLU A 49 25.13 -4.95 -1.66
CA GLU A 49 25.07 -5.15 -3.11
C GLU A 49 23.68 -5.60 -3.61
N LEU A 50 22.61 -5.32 -2.85
CA LEU A 50 21.24 -5.47 -3.31
C LEU A 50 20.86 -4.27 -4.18
N THR A 51 20.08 -4.54 -5.22
CA THR A 51 19.51 -3.45 -6.04
C THR A 51 18.39 -2.75 -5.28
N VAL A 52 18.48 -1.42 -5.14
CA VAL A 52 17.51 -0.62 -4.38
C VAL A 52 16.95 0.51 -5.24
N ASN A 53 15.63 0.66 -5.23
CA ASN A 53 14.91 1.77 -5.84
C ASN A 53 14.25 2.62 -4.75
N LYS A 54 14.64 3.88 -4.62
CA LYS A 54 14.08 4.83 -3.65
C LYS A 54 13.22 5.85 -4.37
N VAL A 55 11.92 5.81 -4.13
CA VAL A 55 10.91 6.66 -4.74
C VAL A 55 10.36 7.60 -3.68
N SER A 56 10.62 8.90 -3.79
CA SER A 56 10.05 9.90 -2.88
C SER A 56 9.04 10.74 -3.64
N ILE A 57 7.75 10.57 -3.31
CA ILE A 57 6.65 11.27 -3.97
C ILE A 57 6.49 12.66 -3.36
N LYS A 58 6.97 13.68 -4.09
CA LYS A 58 6.93 15.09 -3.71
C LYS A 58 6.89 15.99 -4.94
N PRO A 59 6.46 17.25 -4.82
CA PRO A 59 6.47 18.18 -5.95
C PRO A 59 7.84 18.25 -6.63
N GLY A 60 7.84 18.13 -7.97
CA GLY A 60 9.06 18.13 -8.77
C GLY A 60 9.86 16.82 -8.71
N CYS A 61 9.28 15.71 -8.25
CA CYS A 61 9.96 14.41 -8.25
C CYS A 61 10.15 13.81 -9.65
N GLY A 62 9.40 14.28 -10.63
CA GLY A 62 9.46 13.77 -12.00
C GLY A 62 8.80 12.40 -12.21
N ILE A 63 8.25 11.79 -11.17
CA ILE A 63 7.64 10.45 -11.21
C ILE A 63 6.19 10.54 -11.67
N SER A 64 5.76 9.61 -12.53
CA SER A 64 4.36 9.41 -12.91
C SER A 64 3.89 8.01 -12.50
N LEU A 65 2.72 7.96 -11.86
CA LEU A 65 2.08 6.71 -11.42
C LEU A 65 1.09 6.16 -12.45
N ALA A 66 0.73 6.95 -13.48
CA ALA A 66 -0.13 6.60 -14.60
C ALA A 66 -1.30 5.66 -14.24
N PRO A 67 -2.34 6.14 -13.50
CA PRO A 67 -3.36 5.28 -12.88
C PRO A 67 -4.20 4.49 -13.88
N PHE A 68 -4.19 4.87 -15.16
CA PHE A 68 -4.90 4.19 -16.24
C PHE A 68 -3.97 3.40 -17.18
N ALA A 69 -2.70 3.20 -16.81
CA ALA A 69 -1.71 2.55 -17.68
C ALA A 69 -2.18 1.20 -18.25
N ASP A 70 -2.89 0.40 -17.45
CA ASP A 70 -3.35 -0.94 -17.84
C ASP A 70 -4.54 -0.94 -18.82
N ALA A 71 -5.12 0.21 -19.14
CA ALA A 71 -6.28 0.28 -20.03
C ALA A 71 -5.99 -0.20 -21.48
N HIS A 72 -4.73 -0.24 -21.92
CA HIS A 72 -4.32 -0.82 -23.20
C HIS A 72 -4.71 -2.31 -23.29
N ARG A 73 -4.64 -3.06 -22.18
CA ARG A 73 -5.00 -4.48 -22.11
C ARG A 73 -6.46 -4.74 -22.48
N LEU A 74 -7.37 -3.77 -22.24
CA LEU A 74 -8.78 -3.86 -22.64
C LEU A 74 -8.97 -3.86 -24.17
N ILE A 75 -7.96 -3.37 -24.91
CA ILE A 75 -8.00 -3.29 -26.38
C ILE A 75 -7.27 -4.48 -27.00
N GLU A 76 -6.17 -4.93 -26.38
CA GLU A 76 -5.36 -6.06 -26.87
C GLU A 76 -6.05 -7.42 -26.68
N THR A 77 -6.89 -7.56 -25.65
CA THR A 77 -7.60 -8.80 -25.34
C THR A 77 -9.12 -8.56 -25.38
N PRO A 78 -9.75 -8.51 -26.56
CA PRO A 78 -11.19 -8.22 -26.70
C PRO A 78 -12.13 -9.26 -26.05
N ALA A 79 -11.63 -10.44 -25.72
CA ALA A 79 -12.39 -11.57 -25.16
C ALA A 79 -12.91 -11.32 -23.72
N VAL A 80 -12.54 -10.22 -23.08
CA VAL A 80 -13.04 -9.86 -21.73
C VAL A 80 -14.29 -8.95 -21.80
N MET A 81 -14.92 -8.82 -22.95
CA MET A 81 -16.27 -8.27 -23.02
C MET A 81 -17.29 -9.38 -22.70
N VAL A 82 -17.46 -9.64 -21.43
CA VAL A 82 -18.58 -10.45 -20.93
C VAL A 82 -19.87 -9.85 -21.47
N SER A 83 -20.68 -10.66 -22.18
CA SER A 83 -21.97 -10.22 -22.72
C SER A 83 -22.89 -9.77 -21.57
N GLU A 84 -23.85 -8.86 -21.84
CA GLU A 84 -24.81 -8.41 -20.81
C GLU A 84 -25.62 -9.62 -20.23
N GLU A 85 -25.75 -10.71 -20.95
CA GLU A 85 -26.40 -11.95 -20.52
C GLU A 85 -25.54 -12.71 -19.48
N GLU A 86 -24.22 -12.84 -19.70
CA GLU A 86 -23.29 -13.45 -18.72
C GLU A 86 -23.13 -12.60 -17.47
N LEU A 87 -23.28 -11.27 -17.59
CA LEU A 87 -23.26 -10.35 -16.43
C LEU A 87 -24.52 -10.54 -15.56
N SER A 88 -25.67 -10.83 -16.18
CA SER A 88 -26.93 -11.08 -15.46
C SER A 88 -26.92 -12.42 -14.74
N GLU A 89 -26.39 -13.47 -15.36
CA GLU A 89 -26.25 -14.80 -14.73
C GLU A 89 -25.27 -14.77 -13.54
N ARG A 90 -24.16 -14.02 -13.63
CA ARG A 90 -23.23 -13.88 -12.51
C ARG A 90 -23.80 -13.11 -11.31
N ILE A 91 -24.72 -12.17 -11.53
CA ILE A 91 -25.39 -11.43 -10.44
C ILE A 91 -26.38 -12.33 -9.67
N GLU A 92 -26.96 -13.35 -10.31
CA GLU A 92 -27.89 -14.27 -9.66
C GLU A 92 -27.19 -15.42 -8.91
N THR A 93 -25.89 -15.68 -9.16
CA THR A 93 -25.12 -16.75 -8.53
C THR A 93 -24.21 -16.31 -7.38
N GLU A 94 -24.23 -15.04 -6.98
CA GLU A 94 -23.37 -14.51 -5.88
C GLU A 94 -23.68 -15.07 -4.48
N ASP A 95 -24.63 -16.01 -4.33
CA ASP A 95 -24.98 -16.65 -3.04
C ASP A 95 -24.41 -18.08 -2.85
N SER A 96 -23.55 -18.55 -3.74
CA SER A 96 -22.86 -19.83 -3.54
C SER A 96 -21.41 -19.62 -3.16
N ASP A 97 -21.06 -20.05 -1.94
CA ASP A 97 -19.69 -20.18 -1.40
C ASP A 97 -18.81 -21.22 -2.16
N GLU A 98 -19.03 -21.41 -3.45
CA GLU A 98 -18.14 -22.22 -4.27
C GLU A 98 -16.94 -21.38 -4.70
N GLU A 99 -15.77 -21.79 -4.24
CA GLU A 99 -14.45 -21.29 -4.65
C GLU A 99 -14.29 -21.49 -6.16
N ASP A 100 -14.75 -20.52 -6.97
CA ASP A 100 -14.43 -20.49 -8.40
C ASP A 100 -12.94 -20.12 -8.55
N ASP A 101 -12.16 -21.14 -8.87
CA ASP A 101 -10.70 -21.16 -8.78
C ASP A 101 -10.00 -20.40 -9.94
N ASP A 102 -10.76 -19.81 -10.88
CA ASP A 102 -10.26 -19.14 -12.09
C ASP A 102 -10.86 -17.75 -12.33
N GLU A 103 -10.98 -16.91 -11.29
CA GLU A 103 -11.37 -15.50 -11.49
C GLU A 103 -10.31 -14.76 -12.33
N GLU A 104 -10.62 -14.55 -13.59
CA GLU A 104 -9.87 -13.68 -14.49
C GLU A 104 -9.89 -12.23 -13.98
N ARG A 105 -8.75 -11.51 -14.05
CA ARG A 105 -8.61 -10.17 -13.52
C ARG A 105 -9.55 -9.18 -14.22
N ASP A 106 -10.43 -8.52 -13.48
CA ASP A 106 -11.36 -7.49 -13.97
C ASP A 106 -10.66 -6.12 -14.06
N ILE A 107 -9.86 -5.93 -15.12
CA ILE A 107 -9.11 -4.69 -15.37
C ILE A 107 -10.06 -3.50 -15.50
N LEU A 108 -11.20 -3.64 -16.18
CA LEU A 108 -12.16 -2.55 -16.34
C LEU A 108 -12.76 -2.12 -15.00
N GLY A 109 -13.09 -3.08 -14.13
CA GLY A 109 -13.56 -2.79 -12.78
C GLY A 109 -12.50 -2.12 -11.90
N GLU A 110 -11.24 -2.51 -12.01
CA GLU A 110 -10.13 -1.84 -11.30
C GLU A 110 -9.95 -0.40 -11.74
N LEU A 111 -9.98 -0.15 -13.05
CA LEU A 111 -9.88 1.21 -13.62
C LEU A 111 -11.11 2.07 -13.29
N GLU A 112 -12.32 1.46 -13.20
CA GLU A 112 -13.51 2.15 -12.69
C GLU A 112 -13.31 2.64 -11.25
N ILE A 113 -12.72 1.82 -10.38
CA ILE A 113 -12.41 2.22 -9.01
C ILE A 113 -11.48 3.42 -8.98
N VAL A 114 -10.44 3.43 -9.81
CA VAL A 114 -9.53 4.58 -9.94
C VAL A 114 -10.28 5.83 -10.40
N ALA A 115 -11.11 5.73 -11.45
CA ALA A 115 -11.92 6.84 -11.94
C ALA A 115 -12.86 7.38 -10.86
N ARG A 116 -13.52 6.50 -10.09
CA ARG A 116 -14.39 6.87 -8.98
C ARG A 116 -13.61 7.59 -7.88
N LEU A 117 -12.44 7.10 -7.49
CA LEU A 117 -11.56 7.76 -6.52
C LEU A 117 -11.22 9.18 -6.96
N MET A 118 -10.91 9.38 -8.24
CA MET A 118 -10.60 10.70 -8.77
C MET A 118 -11.82 11.63 -8.85
N ILE A 119 -12.99 11.08 -9.18
CA ILE A 119 -14.22 11.87 -9.37
C ILE A 119 -14.86 12.25 -8.02
N THR A 120 -14.86 11.35 -7.05
CA THR A 120 -15.56 11.51 -5.76
C THR A 120 -14.62 11.84 -4.60
N GLY A 121 -13.31 11.82 -4.84
CA GLY A 121 -12.31 11.90 -3.76
C GLY A 121 -12.30 10.68 -2.83
N GLY A 122 -13.07 9.63 -3.15
CA GLY A 122 -13.30 8.50 -2.24
C GLY A 122 -14.18 8.84 -1.04
N GLU A 123 -14.83 10.01 -1.05
CA GLU A 123 -15.72 10.45 0.01
C GLU A 123 -17.07 9.71 -0.06
N ALA A 124 -17.49 9.08 1.04
CA ALA A 124 -18.74 8.30 1.09
C ALA A 124 -19.99 9.10 0.66
N LYS A 125 -20.02 10.42 0.93
CA LYS A 125 -21.13 11.29 0.52
C LYS A 125 -21.16 11.54 -0.98
N GLU A 126 -20.00 11.70 -1.62
CA GLU A 126 -19.89 11.87 -3.07
C GLU A 126 -20.14 10.54 -3.79
N GLU A 127 -19.63 9.43 -3.26
CA GLU A 127 -19.90 8.09 -3.74
C GLU A 127 -21.41 7.76 -3.75
N ALA A 128 -22.14 8.15 -2.70
CA ALA A 128 -23.58 7.93 -2.59
C ALA A 128 -24.41 8.72 -3.63
N LYS A 129 -23.83 9.72 -4.29
CA LYS A 129 -24.47 10.47 -5.36
C LYS A 129 -24.33 9.81 -6.75
N LEU A 130 -23.40 8.84 -6.87
CA LEU A 130 -23.20 8.13 -8.14
C LEU A 130 -24.32 7.12 -8.39
N GLU A 131 -24.95 7.24 -9.52
CA GLU A 131 -25.93 6.28 -10.00
C GLU A 131 -25.24 5.13 -10.74
N ARG A 132 -25.92 4.00 -10.87
CA ARG A 132 -25.43 2.86 -11.69
C ARG A 132 -25.09 3.29 -13.12
N ALA A 133 -25.90 4.18 -13.70
CA ALA A 133 -25.68 4.70 -15.04
C ALA A 133 -24.46 5.64 -15.17
N ASP A 134 -24.04 6.31 -14.09
CA ASP A 134 -22.78 7.08 -14.07
C ASP A 134 -21.57 6.14 -14.12
N ARG A 135 -21.64 5.02 -13.39
CA ARG A 135 -20.61 3.98 -13.44
C ARG A 135 -20.49 3.38 -14.84
N GLY A 136 -21.62 3.08 -15.50
CA GLY A 136 -21.63 2.64 -16.91
C GLY A 136 -20.97 3.67 -17.84
N MET A 137 -21.24 4.96 -17.64
CA MET A 137 -20.66 6.04 -18.43
C MET A 137 -19.14 6.18 -18.16
N MET A 138 -18.66 5.99 -16.94
CA MET A 138 -17.22 5.96 -16.64
C MET A 138 -16.52 4.79 -17.36
N ARG A 139 -17.10 3.59 -17.33
CA ARG A 139 -16.58 2.43 -18.07
C ARG A 139 -16.51 2.68 -19.58
N GLU A 140 -17.58 3.25 -20.15
CA GLU A 140 -17.61 3.64 -21.56
C GLU A 140 -16.51 4.67 -21.88
N ALA A 141 -16.33 5.69 -21.02
CA ALA A 141 -15.29 6.69 -21.18
C ALA A 141 -13.87 6.11 -21.12
N ILE A 142 -13.64 5.15 -20.20
CA ILE A 142 -12.34 4.44 -20.10
C ILE A 142 -12.05 3.69 -21.41
N LEU A 143 -13.02 2.98 -21.96
CA LEU A 143 -12.86 2.23 -23.22
C LEU A 143 -12.61 3.15 -24.42
N VAL A 144 -13.32 4.29 -24.49
CA VAL A 144 -13.11 5.31 -25.55
C VAL A 144 -11.72 5.91 -25.45
N ALA A 145 -11.32 6.32 -24.26
CA ALA A 145 -10.00 6.89 -23.99
C ALA A 145 -8.87 5.89 -24.29
N ALA A 146 -9.03 4.63 -23.84
CA ALA A 146 -8.07 3.56 -24.10
C ALA A 146 -7.87 3.32 -25.60
N ARG A 147 -8.98 3.23 -26.36
CA ARG A 147 -8.93 3.02 -27.81
C ARG A 147 -8.27 4.19 -28.55
N ALA A 148 -8.58 5.44 -28.13
CA ALA A 148 -7.98 6.64 -28.72
C ALA A 148 -6.46 6.67 -28.47
N ALA A 149 -6.01 6.41 -27.24
CA ALA A 149 -4.60 6.38 -26.89
C ALA A 149 -3.85 5.23 -27.58
N TYR A 150 -4.45 4.03 -27.64
CA TYR A 150 -3.90 2.86 -28.33
C TYR A 150 -3.69 3.14 -29.84
N ASN A 151 -4.70 3.70 -30.52
CA ASN A 151 -4.62 4.08 -31.93
C ASN A 151 -3.56 5.16 -32.17
N ALA A 152 -3.28 6.00 -31.20
CA ALA A 152 -2.22 7.02 -31.25
C ALA A 152 -0.83 6.46 -30.89
N GLY A 153 -0.70 5.18 -30.57
CA GLY A 153 0.55 4.50 -30.20
C GLY A 153 1.18 5.03 -28.91
N ARG A 154 0.36 5.49 -27.95
CA ARG A 154 0.82 6.03 -26.67
C ARG A 154 0.03 5.48 -25.48
N GLN A 155 0.60 5.63 -24.31
CA GLN A 155 -0.08 5.30 -23.07
C GLN A 155 -1.23 6.29 -22.80
N ILE A 156 -2.32 5.80 -22.25
CA ILE A 156 -3.45 6.60 -21.78
C ILE A 156 -3.05 7.41 -20.54
N VAL A 157 -3.57 8.62 -20.42
CA VAL A 157 -3.41 9.51 -19.26
C VAL A 157 -4.77 9.99 -18.76
N THR A 158 -4.81 10.62 -17.59
CA THR A 158 -6.08 11.11 -16.99
C THR A 158 -6.81 12.08 -17.91
N GLY A 159 -6.09 12.92 -18.65
CA GLY A 159 -6.66 13.86 -19.61
C GLY A 159 -7.42 13.19 -20.76
N ASP A 160 -7.06 11.96 -21.14
CA ASP A 160 -7.81 11.21 -22.16
C ASP A 160 -9.19 10.81 -21.66
N LEU A 161 -9.29 10.39 -20.39
CA LEU A 161 -10.57 10.07 -19.75
C LEU A 161 -11.43 11.34 -19.63
N GLN A 162 -10.83 12.46 -19.20
CA GLN A 162 -11.52 13.75 -19.17
C GLN A 162 -12.06 14.13 -20.55
N ALA A 163 -11.25 14.01 -21.59
CA ALA A 163 -11.64 14.33 -22.96
C ALA A 163 -12.82 13.46 -23.45
N ALA A 164 -12.81 12.17 -23.13
CA ALA A 164 -13.93 11.25 -23.45
C ALA A 164 -15.23 11.67 -22.74
N LEU A 165 -15.15 12.06 -21.46
CA LEU A 165 -16.33 12.57 -20.72
C LEU A 165 -16.84 13.89 -21.30
N TYR A 166 -15.96 14.82 -21.69
CA TYR A 166 -16.38 16.05 -22.35
C TYR A 166 -16.97 15.80 -23.75
N GLN A 167 -16.48 14.81 -24.48
CA GLN A 167 -17.12 14.37 -25.70
C GLN A 167 -18.57 13.92 -25.43
N PHE A 168 -18.81 13.10 -24.39
CA PHE A 168 -20.15 12.68 -24.01
C PHE A 168 -21.06 13.86 -23.59
N ALA A 169 -20.49 14.86 -22.93
CA ALA A 169 -21.21 16.08 -22.56
C ALA A 169 -21.65 16.90 -23.80
N ALA A 170 -20.89 16.85 -24.89
CA ALA A 170 -21.17 17.55 -26.14
C ALA A 170 -22.12 16.76 -27.10
N GLU A 171 -22.37 15.47 -26.86
CA GLU A 171 -23.24 14.64 -27.71
C GLU A 171 -24.72 15.02 -27.54
N GLU A 172 -25.30 15.74 -28.50
CA GLU A 172 -26.71 16.15 -28.47
C GLU A 172 -27.70 14.98 -28.39
N ALA A 173 -27.32 13.80 -28.88
CA ALA A 173 -28.12 12.59 -28.81
C ALA A 173 -28.30 12.05 -27.40
N ARG A 174 -27.40 12.41 -26.47
CA ARG A 174 -27.51 12.02 -25.04
C ARG A 174 -28.50 12.94 -24.31
N PRO A 175 -29.33 12.40 -23.39
CA PRO A 175 -30.21 13.22 -22.54
C PRO A 175 -29.41 14.31 -21.79
N GLU A 176 -29.99 15.50 -21.63
CA GLU A 176 -29.35 16.64 -20.97
C GLU A 176 -28.80 16.30 -19.58
N VAL A 177 -29.55 15.55 -18.80
CA VAL A 177 -29.11 15.07 -17.45
C VAL A 177 -27.80 14.28 -17.56
N ARG A 178 -27.67 13.41 -18.57
CA ARG A 178 -26.46 12.60 -18.80
C ARG A 178 -25.28 13.47 -19.26
N ARG A 179 -25.53 14.44 -20.10
CA ARG A 179 -24.51 15.42 -20.54
C ARG A 179 -23.97 16.23 -19.39
N THR A 180 -24.86 16.73 -18.52
CA THR A 180 -24.46 17.46 -17.31
C THR A 180 -23.63 16.58 -16.37
N ARG A 181 -24.02 15.30 -16.18
CA ARG A 181 -23.26 14.35 -15.35
C ARG A 181 -21.87 14.10 -15.94
N ALA A 182 -21.75 13.90 -17.25
CA ALA A 182 -20.46 13.73 -17.93
C ALA A 182 -19.56 14.96 -17.76
N GLN A 183 -20.14 16.17 -17.92
CA GLN A 183 -19.43 17.43 -17.69
C GLN A 183 -18.87 17.51 -16.27
N ASN A 184 -19.70 17.27 -15.26
CA ASN A 184 -19.29 17.34 -13.85
C ASN A 184 -18.18 16.33 -13.51
N MET A 185 -18.28 15.10 -14.02
CA MET A 185 -17.24 14.07 -13.82
C MET A 185 -15.94 14.48 -14.50
N GLY A 186 -15.99 15.06 -15.72
CA GLY A 186 -14.81 15.57 -16.41
C GLY A 186 -14.15 16.72 -15.65
N GLU A 187 -14.94 17.65 -15.09
CA GLU A 187 -14.42 18.74 -14.26
C GLU A 187 -13.73 18.23 -13.00
N SER A 188 -14.29 17.20 -12.35
CA SER A 188 -13.69 16.59 -11.15
C SER A 188 -12.32 15.99 -11.43
N LEU A 189 -12.12 15.34 -12.59
CA LEU A 189 -10.82 14.82 -13.02
C LEU A 189 -9.76 15.91 -13.17
N GLY A 190 -10.17 17.15 -13.52
CA GLY A 190 -9.27 18.28 -13.70
C GLY A 190 -8.41 18.59 -12.46
N VAL A 191 -8.85 18.25 -11.27
CA VAL A 191 -8.07 18.39 -10.03
C VAL A 191 -6.77 17.59 -10.09
N PHE A 192 -6.79 16.42 -10.73
CA PHE A 192 -5.65 15.52 -10.86
C PHE A 192 -4.74 15.82 -12.07
N MET A 193 -5.03 16.86 -12.82
CA MET A 193 -4.29 17.23 -14.03
C MET A 193 -3.43 18.47 -13.84
N LEU A 194 -3.51 19.14 -12.69
CA LEU A 194 -2.83 20.41 -12.44
C LEU A 194 -1.73 20.27 -11.38
N GLY A 195 -0.67 21.06 -11.56
CA GLY A 195 0.41 21.18 -10.59
C GLY A 195 1.06 19.82 -10.25
N PHE A 196 1.28 19.59 -8.96
CA PHE A 196 1.89 18.36 -8.46
C PHE A 196 1.08 17.10 -8.78
N LEU A 197 -0.25 17.16 -8.71
CA LEU A 197 -1.10 16.01 -9.02
C LEU A 197 -1.08 15.69 -10.52
N GLY A 198 -1.02 16.69 -11.38
CA GLY A 198 -0.84 16.49 -12.83
C GLY A 198 0.51 15.86 -13.17
N GLU A 199 1.55 16.20 -12.41
CA GLU A 199 2.86 15.55 -12.52
C GLU A 199 2.78 14.04 -12.20
N LEU A 200 1.99 13.65 -11.22
CA LEU A 200 1.84 12.27 -10.80
C LEU A 200 0.88 11.44 -11.66
N PHE A 201 -0.24 12.05 -12.11
CA PHE A 201 -1.38 11.29 -12.61
C PHE A 201 -1.76 11.56 -14.05
N ASP A 202 -1.24 12.66 -14.66
CA ASP A 202 -1.60 13.05 -16.03
C ASP A 202 -0.40 13.02 -16.98
N ARG A 203 0.46 12.03 -16.80
CA ARG A 203 1.59 11.76 -17.71
C ARG A 203 1.73 10.24 -17.90
N PRO A 204 2.37 9.81 -19.01
CA PRO A 204 2.75 8.41 -19.16
C PRO A 204 3.54 7.92 -17.95
N GLY A 205 3.30 6.67 -17.54
CA GLY A 205 3.96 6.08 -16.38
C GLY A 205 5.42 5.75 -16.65
N ASP A 206 6.20 5.83 -15.60
CA ASP A 206 7.59 5.39 -15.61
C ASP A 206 7.68 3.88 -15.50
N ASN A 207 8.63 3.28 -16.20
CA ASN A 207 8.99 1.89 -15.97
C ASN A 207 9.69 1.78 -14.62
N TRP A 208 9.11 1.01 -13.71
CA TRP A 208 9.75 0.73 -12.43
C TRP A 208 10.97 -0.17 -12.64
N PRO A 209 12.15 0.24 -12.14
CA PRO A 209 13.35 -0.59 -12.27
C PRO A 209 13.16 -1.90 -11.51
N GLU A 210 13.71 -2.98 -12.05
CA GLU A 210 13.75 -4.24 -11.33
C GLU A 210 14.74 -4.11 -10.16
N ALA A 211 14.22 -4.09 -8.96
CA ALA A 211 15.01 -3.93 -7.74
C ALA A 211 14.66 -5.02 -6.72
N ASP A 212 15.65 -5.37 -5.89
CA ASP A 212 15.46 -6.26 -4.75
C ASP A 212 14.59 -5.59 -3.69
N VAL A 213 14.80 -4.29 -3.47
CA VAL A 213 14.03 -3.46 -2.53
C VAL A 213 13.57 -2.19 -3.22
N THR A 214 12.27 -1.92 -3.18
CA THR A 214 11.68 -0.65 -3.62
C THR A 214 11.06 0.05 -2.41
N LEU A 215 11.64 1.19 -2.02
CA LEU A 215 11.14 2.03 -0.94
C LEU A 215 10.37 3.20 -1.52
N ILE A 216 9.10 3.35 -1.10
CA ILE A 216 8.17 4.36 -1.62
C ILE A 216 7.74 5.25 -0.46
N ASP A 217 8.24 6.50 -0.46
CA ASP A 217 7.85 7.51 0.51
C ASP A 217 6.60 8.27 0.02
N LEU A 218 5.48 8.03 0.69
CA LEU A 218 4.18 8.66 0.48
C LEU A 218 3.93 9.85 1.42
N GLY A 219 4.92 10.29 2.19
CA GLY A 219 4.76 11.27 3.27
C GLY A 219 4.18 12.61 2.84
N THR A 220 4.32 13.03 1.58
CA THR A 220 3.66 14.22 1.04
C THR A 220 2.17 13.98 0.83
N LEU A 221 1.78 12.81 0.32
CA LEU A 221 0.38 12.44 0.08
C LEU A 221 -0.36 12.04 1.36
N ALA A 222 0.36 11.69 2.42
CA ALA A 222 -0.22 11.38 3.73
C ALA A 222 -0.65 12.63 4.53
N ARG A 223 -0.47 13.83 3.98
CA ARG A 223 -0.89 15.09 4.61
C ARG A 223 -2.37 15.34 4.36
N GLU A 224 -3.00 16.08 5.29
CA GLU A 224 -4.38 16.55 5.17
C GLU A 224 -4.61 17.26 3.82
N GLY A 225 -5.72 16.93 3.16
CA GLY A 225 -6.09 17.47 1.85
C GLY A 225 -5.55 16.68 0.64
N TYR A 226 -4.80 15.59 0.85
CA TYR A 226 -4.30 14.71 -0.21
C TYR A 226 -4.90 13.30 -0.14
N GLU A 227 -5.94 13.07 0.64
CA GLU A 227 -6.51 11.74 0.90
C GLU A 227 -6.92 11.03 -0.39
N ALA A 228 -7.56 11.75 -1.30
CA ALA A 228 -7.94 11.23 -2.62
C ALA A 228 -6.70 10.87 -3.47
N ALA A 229 -5.69 11.75 -3.47
CA ALA A 229 -4.45 11.53 -4.21
C ALA A 229 -3.65 10.35 -3.65
N LEU A 230 -3.62 10.19 -2.32
CA LEU A 230 -3.03 9.04 -1.66
C LEU A 230 -3.73 7.73 -2.07
N ALA A 231 -5.07 7.74 -2.11
CA ALA A 231 -5.86 6.57 -2.51
C ALA A 231 -5.58 6.18 -3.97
N VAL A 232 -5.54 7.14 -4.89
CA VAL A 232 -5.20 6.91 -6.31
C VAL A 232 -3.77 6.40 -6.44
N ALA A 233 -2.80 7.03 -5.75
CA ALA A 233 -1.41 6.61 -5.77
C ALA A 233 -1.25 5.17 -5.27
N TYR A 234 -1.88 4.84 -4.15
CA TYR A 234 -1.83 3.50 -3.57
C TYR A 234 -2.45 2.45 -4.51
N THR A 235 -3.58 2.77 -5.14
CA THR A 235 -4.21 1.88 -6.14
C THR A 235 -3.28 1.64 -7.32
N SER A 236 -2.62 2.70 -7.83
CA SER A 236 -1.64 2.60 -8.93
C SER A 236 -0.44 1.73 -8.54
N LEU A 237 0.06 1.86 -7.30
CA LEU A 237 1.15 1.02 -6.79
C LEU A 237 0.73 -0.45 -6.69
N VAL A 238 -0.46 -0.73 -6.15
CA VAL A 238 -0.99 -2.09 -6.05
C VAL A 238 -1.15 -2.71 -7.43
N ASN A 239 -1.67 -1.96 -8.42
CA ASN A 239 -1.79 -2.44 -9.80
C ASN A 239 -0.42 -2.72 -10.44
N THR A 240 0.57 -1.85 -10.20
CA THR A 240 1.95 -2.08 -10.68
C THR A 240 2.52 -3.37 -10.10
N ILE A 241 2.37 -3.60 -8.79
CA ILE A 241 2.85 -4.80 -8.11
C ILE A 241 2.09 -6.03 -8.63
N ASN A 242 0.78 -5.91 -8.86
CA ASN A 242 -0.03 -6.98 -9.43
C ASN A 242 0.43 -7.38 -10.84
N ASN A 243 0.75 -6.40 -11.69
CA ASN A 243 1.32 -6.66 -13.03
C ASN A 243 2.68 -7.38 -12.94
N ILE A 244 3.50 -7.01 -11.96
CA ILE A 244 4.77 -7.70 -11.70
C ILE A 244 4.51 -9.14 -11.23
N ALA A 245 3.56 -9.34 -10.32
CA ALA A 245 3.20 -10.66 -9.81
C ALA A 245 2.65 -11.58 -10.91
N GLU A 246 1.76 -11.09 -11.78
CA GLU A 246 1.26 -11.82 -12.94
C GLU A 246 2.39 -12.19 -13.92
N ARG A 247 3.28 -11.23 -14.23
CA ARG A 247 4.42 -11.46 -15.12
C ARG A 247 5.38 -12.52 -14.57
N ASP A 248 5.66 -12.44 -13.27
CA ASP A 248 6.71 -13.23 -12.61
C ASP A 248 6.15 -14.49 -11.92
N GLN A 249 4.87 -14.84 -12.10
CA GLN A 249 4.18 -15.93 -11.40
C GLN A 249 4.82 -17.32 -11.52
N PHE A 250 5.67 -17.53 -12.53
CA PHE A 250 6.41 -18.77 -12.73
C PHE A 250 7.89 -18.68 -12.27
N LEU A 251 8.31 -17.55 -11.72
CA LEU A 251 9.64 -17.40 -11.14
C LEU A 251 9.60 -17.84 -9.67
N ASP A 252 10.66 -18.51 -9.23
CA ASP A 252 10.83 -18.92 -7.83
C ASP A 252 11.31 -17.72 -6.98
N ARG A 253 10.54 -16.63 -7.00
CA ARG A 253 10.83 -15.42 -6.23
C ARG A 253 9.56 -14.75 -5.77
N GLU A 254 9.32 -14.82 -4.49
CA GLU A 254 8.15 -14.20 -3.86
C GLU A 254 8.19 -12.66 -3.91
N ILE A 255 7.02 -12.04 -3.81
CA ILE A 255 6.86 -10.60 -3.71
C ILE A 255 6.27 -10.28 -2.33
N VAL A 256 6.85 -9.32 -1.64
CA VAL A 256 6.31 -8.79 -0.38
C VAL A 256 6.04 -7.30 -0.55
N PHE A 257 4.79 -6.91 -0.35
CA PHE A 257 4.40 -5.52 -0.27
C PHE A 257 4.06 -5.17 1.18
N ALA A 258 4.90 -4.36 1.79
CA ALA A 258 4.73 -3.88 3.15
C ALA A 258 4.22 -2.44 3.15
N THR A 259 3.15 -2.17 3.91
CA THR A 259 2.61 -0.82 4.11
C THR A 259 2.75 -0.47 5.59
N ASP A 260 3.56 0.53 5.89
CA ASP A 260 3.59 1.17 7.21
C ASP A 260 2.46 2.22 7.27
N GLU A 261 1.83 2.36 8.41
CA GLU A 261 0.64 3.21 8.63
C GLU A 261 -0.57 2.78 7.76
N ALA A 262 -0.98 1.52 7.90
CA ALA A 262 -2.07 0.92 7.12
C ALA A 262 -3.43 1.66 7.24
N HIS A 263 -3.64 2.49 8.28
CA HIS A 263 -4.83 3.31 8.42
C HIS A 263 -5.04 4.23 7.22
N MET A 264 -3.96 4.69 6.57
CA MET A 264 -4.04 5.56 5.39
C MET A 264 -4.85 4.96 4.25
N ILE A 265 -4.87 3.63 4.14
CA ILE A 265 -5.59 2.92 3.07
C ILE A 265 -6.94 2.37 3.54
N THR A 266 -7.08 2.08 4.82
CA THR A 266 -8.27 1.43 5.36
C THR A 266 -9.41 2.40 5.67
N THR A 267 -9.11 3.68 5.81
CA THR A 267 -10.12 4.72 6.00
C THR A 267 -10.92 5.04 4.74
N ASN A 268 -10.38 4.74 3.55
CA ASN A 268 -11.08 4.97 2.30
C ASN A 268 -12.03 3.80 1.97
N PRO A 269 -13.35 4.06 1.79
CA PRO A 269 -14.35 3.00 1.59
C PRO A 269 -14.21 2.24 0.26
N LEU A 270 -13.53 2.79 -0.74
CA LEU A 270 -13.27 2.13 -2.03
C LEU A 270 -11.99 1.29 -1.99
N LEU A 271 -10.97 1.73 -1.25
CA LEU A 271 -9.69 1.03 -1.20
C LEU A 271 -9.76 -0.31 -0.46
N ALA A 272 -10.44 -0.37 0.67
CA ALA A 272 -10.47 -1.60 1.45
C ALA A 272 -11.06 -2.79 0.67
N PRO A 273 -12.21 -2.69 -0.03
CA PRO A 273 -12.72 -3.76 -0.90
C PRO A 273 -11.79 -4.08 -2.08
N PHE A 274 -11.16 -3.07 -2.69
CA PHE A 274 -10.20 -3.26 -3.77
C PHE A 274 -8.98 -4.07 -3.31
N VAL A 275 -8.36 -3.69 -2.18
CA VAL A 275 -7.22 -4.41 -1.61
C VAL A 275 -7.60 -5.85 -1.26
N VAL A 276 -8.81 -6.08 -0.72
CA VAL A 276 -9.33 -7.43 -0.44
C VAL A 276 -9.35 -8.28 -1.69
N LYS A 277 -9.89 -7.76 -2.80
CA LYS A 277 -9.97 -8.47 -4.08
C LYS A 277 -8.57 -8.85 -4.58
N ILE A 278 -7.65 -7.90 -4.61
CA ILE A 278 -6.28 -8.12 -5.09
C ILE A 278 -5.52 -9.13 -4.22
N VAL A 279 -5.59 -9.02 -2.90
CA VAL A 279 -4.85 -9.90 -1.98
C VAL A 279 -5.30 -11.36 -2.10
N LYS A 280 -6.58 -11.62 -2.42
CA LYS A 280 -7.05 -12.99 -2.71
C LYS A 280 -6.30 -13.60 -3.90
N MET A 281 -6.11 -12.82 -4.96
CA MET A 281 -5.37 -13.27 -6.16
C MET A 281 -3.88 -13.43 -5.86
N TRP A 282 -3.29 -12.54 -5.07
CA TRP A 282 -1.86 -12.55 -4.75
C TRP A 282 -1.37 -13.85 -4.12
N ARG A 283 -2.22 -14.52 -3.34
CA ARG A 283 -1.89 -15.83 -2.76
C ARG A 283 -1.48 -16.85 -3.83
N LYS A 284 -2.15 -16.84 -5.01
CA LYS A 284 -1.83 -17.72 -6.13
C LYS A 284 -0.57 -17.27 -6.89
N LEU A 285 -0.25 -15.98 -6.83
CA LEU A 285 0.85 -15.34 -7.55
C LEU A 285 2.15 -15.24 -6.73
N GLY A 286 2.20 -15.83 -5.53
CA GLY A 286 3.37 -15.73 -4.65
C GLY A 286 3.62 -14.33 -4.11
N ALA A 287 2.57 -13.50 -3.99
CA ALA A 287 2.68 -12.15 -3.46
C ALA A 287 1.97 -12.03 -2.10
N TRP A 288 2.56 -11.26 -1.20
CA TRP A 288 2.15 -11.13 0.20
C TRP A 288 1.97 -9.67 0.59
N LEU A 289 0.82 -9.33 1.18
CA LEU A 289 0.59 -8.02 1.78
C LEU A 289 0.90 -8.02 3.27
N TRP A 290 1.83 -7.16 3.68
CA TRP A 290 2.15 -6.88 5.07
C TRP A 290 1.62 -5.51 5.45
N LEU A 291 0.77 -5.46 6.46
CA LEU A 291 0.22 -4.21 6.98
C LEU A 291 0.78 -3.94 8.37
N ALA A 292 1.23 -2.72 8.61
CA ALA A 292 1.62 -2.26 9.93
C ALA A 292 0.84 -1.00 10.30
N THR A 293 0.44 -0.88 11.56
CA THR A 293 -0.26 0.30 12.07
C THR A 293 0.06 0.56 13.54
N GLN A 294 -0.09 1.80 13.95
CA GLN A 294 0.05 2.22 15.35
C GLN A 294 -1.30 2.36 16.04
N ASN A 295 -2.37 2.53 15.28
CA ASN A 295 -3.69 2.80 15.81
C ASN A 295 -4.75 1.99 15.04
N LEU A 296 -5.61 1.27 15.77
CA LEU A 296 -6.77 0.56 15.22
C LEU A 296 -8.07 1.35 15.37
N GLU A 297 -8.09 2.38 16.22
CA GLU A 297 -9.27 3.24 16.41
C GLU A 297 -9.67 3.93 15.10
N ASP A 298 -8.68 4.30 14.28
CA ASP A 298 -8.90 4.95 12.98
C ASP A 298 -9.51 4.01 11.92
N PHE A 299 -9.57 2.70 12.19
CA PHE A 299 -10.12 1.74 11.23
C PHE A 299 -11.65 1.74 11.29
N PRO A 300 -12.35 2.09 10.20
CA PRO A 300 -13.79 2.01 10.16
C PRO A 300 -14.27 0.55 10.21
N ASN A 301 -15.50 0.34 10.67
CA ASN A 301 -16.08 -1.01 10.73
C ASN A 301 -16.19 -1.68 9.35
N THR A 302 -16.20 -0.92 8.26
CA THR A 302 -16.15 -1.41 6.88
C THR A 302 -14.86 -2.16 6.56
N SER A 303 -13.76 -1.82 7.25
CA SER A 303 -12.46 -2.51 7.12
C SER A 303 -12.43 -3.90 7.75
N LYS A 304 -13.47 -4.29 8.48
CA LYS A 304 -13.55 -5.59 9.18
C LYS A 304 -13.37 -6.77 8.23
N LYS A 305 -13.94 -6.69 7.03
CA LYS A 305 -13.77 -7.76 6.02
C LYS A 305 -12.30 -7.94 5.64
N MET A 306 -11.58 -6.84 5.41
CA MET A 306 -10.16 -6.86 5.08
C MET A 306 -9.33 -7.41 6.25
N LEU A 307 -9.57 -6.94 7.47
CA LEU A 307 -8.86 -7.38 8.65
C LEU A 307 -9.09 -8.86 8.98
N ASN A 308 -10.30 -9.38 8.71
CA ASN A 308 -10.62 -10.79 8.91
C ASN A 308 -9.87 -11.73 7.93
N MET A 309 -9.41 -11.23 6.79
CA MET A 309 -8.59 -12.00 5.86
C MET A 309 -7.13 -12.10 6.28
N ILE A 310 -6.71 -11.25 7.20
CA ILE A 310 -5.35 -11.27 7.73
C ILE A 310 -5.20 -12.46 8.66
N GLU A 311 -4.46 -13.45 8.22
CA GLU A 311 -4.23 -14.68 9.00
C GLU A 311 -3.30 -14.40 10.18
N TRP A 312 -2.18 -13.72 9.95
CA TRP A 312 -1.13 -13.48 10.94
C TRP A 312 -1.23 -12.10 11.58
N TRP A 313 -1.49 -12.08 12.89
CA TRP A 313 -1.46 -10.86 13.68
C TRP A 313 -0.29 -10.91 14.66
N LEU A 314 0.66 -10.01 14.51
CA LEU A 314 1.74 -9.77 15.44
C LEU A 314 1.37 -8.51 16.22
N CYS A 315 0.99 -8.69 17.47
CA CYS A 315 0.54 -7.61 18.35
C CYS A 315 1.64 -7.31 19.36
N LEU A 316 2.30 -6.17 19.25
CA LEU A 316 3.35 -5.78 20.19
C LEU A 316 2.76 -5.33 21.53
N VAL A 317 3.63 -5.04 22.50
CA VAL A 317 3.24 -4.48 23.79
C VAL A 317 2.31 -3.27 23.62
N MET A 318 1.19 -3.28 24.34
CA MET A 318 0.12 -2.28 24.21
C MET A 318 -0.63 -2.08 25.54
N PRO A 319 -1.30 -0.93 25.73
CA PRO A 319 -2.18 -0.69 26.87
C PRO A 319 -3.51 -1.43 26.71
N PRO A 320 -4.29 -1.57 27.82
CA PRO A 320 -5.57 -2.30 27.81
C PRO A 320 -6.60 -1.79 26.80
N GLU A 321 -6.63 -0.50 26.54
CA GLU A 321 -7.54 0.14 25.59
C GLU A 321 -7.35 -0.40 24.18
N GLU A 322 -6.11 -0.60 23.76
CA GLU A 322 -5.76 -1.14 22.45
C GLU A 322 -6.10 -2.64 22.31
N VAL A 323 -6.10 -3.40 23.41
CA VAL A 323 -6.56 -4.79 23.41
C VAL A 323 -8.05 -4.86 23.10
N GLU A 324 -8.85 -3.91 23.62
CA GLU A 324 -10.28 -3.84 23.31
C GLU A 324 -10.52 -3.41 21.86
N GLU A 325 -9.67 -2.54 21.29
CA GLU A 325 -9.73 -2.19 19.87
C GLU A 325 -9.47 -3.40 18.97
N ILE A 326 -8.48 -4.25 19.28
CA ILE A 326 -8.29 -5.52 18.56
C ILE A 326 -9.56 -6.38 18.66
N ALA A 327 -10.21 -6.42 19.83
CA ALA A 327 -11.41 -7.21 20.06
C ALA A 327 -12.62 -6.77 19.20
N ARG A 328 -12.63 -5.55 18.67
CA ARG A 328 -13.64 -5.09 17.69
C ARG A 328 -13.56 -5.87 16.37
N PHE A 329 -12.37 -6.27 15.97
CA PHE A 329 -12.11 -6.90 14.68
C PHE A 329 -11.90 -8.40 14.79
N LYS A 330 -11.30 -8.87 15.87
CA LYS A 330 -10.98 -10.29 16.10
C LYS A 330 -11.56 -10.75 17.44
N LYS A 331 -12.32 -11.86 17.44
CA LYS A 331 -12.79 -12.44 18.70
C LYS A 331 -11.58 -12.88 19.52
N LEU A 332 -11.39 -12.29 20.70
CA LEU A 332 -10.35 -12.66 21.64
C LEU A 332 -10.92 -13.44 22.82
N THR A 333 -10.25 -14.55 23.20
CA THR A 333 -10.53 -15.24 24.45
C THR A 333 -9.97 -14.47 25.65
N ALA A 334 -10.38 -14.83 26.85
CA ALA A 334 -9.83 -14.23 28.08
C ALA A 334 -8.32 -14.49 28.20
N GLU A 335 -7.87 -15.68 27.79
CA GLU A 335 -6.46 -16.07 27.80
C GLU A 335 -5.65 -15.22 26.79
N GLN A 336 -6.17 -15.00 25.59
CA GLN A 336 -5.53 -14.14 24.58
C GLN A 336 -5.39 -12.70 25.06
N LYS A 337 -6.46 -12.14 25.68
CA LYS A 337 -6.40 -10.80 26.29
C LYS A 337 -5.37 -10.72 27.40
N ALA A 338 -5.33 -11.72 28.29
CA ALA A 338 -4.34 -11.78 29.36
C ALA A 338 -2.91 -11.88 28.81
N MET A 339 -2.71 -12.65 27.74
CA MET A 339 -1.41 -12.77 27.05
C MET A 339 -0.97 -11.45 26.44
N LEU A 340 -1.85 -10.73 25.74
CA LEU A 340 -1.58 -9.40 25.18
C LEU A 340 -1.17 -8.40 26.26
N LEU A 341 -1.88 -8.39 27.40
CA LEU A 341 -1.60 -7.53 28.54
C LEU A 341 -0.31 -7.89 29.29
N SER A 342 0.19 -9.13 29.15
CA SER A 342 1.41 -9.59 29.80
C SER A 342 2.69 -9.17 29.06
N ALA A 343 2.58 -8.75 27.81
CA ALA A 343 3.73 -8.36 27.01
C ALA A 343 4.45 -7.14 27.60
N THR A 344 5.78 -7.17 27.59
CA THR A 344 6.63 -6.13 28.17
C THR A 344 7.64 -5.62 27.15
N LYS A 345 8.27 -4.49 27.44
CA LYS A 345 9.36 -3.90 26.64
C LYS A 345 10.47 -3.41 27.54
N THR A 346 11.71 -3.66 27.12
CA THR A 346 12.87 -2.99 27.66
C THR A 346 13.52 -2.18 26.54
N PRO A 347 13.54 -0.83 26.65
CA PRO A 347 14.12 0.02 25.61
C PRO A 347 15.51 -0.44 25.21
N TYR A 348 15.79 -0.40 23.91
CA TYR A 348 17.06 -0.81 23.30
C TYR A 348 17.48 -2.27 23.53
N CYS A 349 16.66 -3.09 24.20
CA CYS A 349 16.94 -4.50 24.45
C CYS A 349 15.99 -5.41 23.70
N TYR A 350 14.68 -5.34 24.01
CA TYR A 350 13.67 -6.17 23.39
C TYR A 350 12.28 -5.53 23.46
N THR A 351 11.39 -6.00 22.62
CA THR A 351 9.95 -5.84 22.78
C THR A 351 9.27 -7.19 22.72
N GLU A 352 8.27 -7.39 23.57
CA GLU A 352 7.42 -8.57 23.53
C GLU A 352 6.14 -8.27 22.76
N GLY A 353 5.51 -9.32 22.28
CA GLY A 353 4.23 -9.27 21.61
C GLY A 353 3.61 -10.65 21.55
N VAL A 354 2.41 -10.72 21.01
CA VAL A 354 1.65 -11.95 20.84
C VAL A 354 1.41 -12.21 19.35
N VAL A 355 1.71 -13.42 18.91
CA VAL A 355 1.28 -13.93 17.61
C VAL A 355 -0.09 -14.53 17.78
N LEU A 356 -1.05 -14.04 16.98
CA LEU A 356 -2.41 -14.59 16.90
C LEU A 356 -2.65 -15.07 15.47
N VAL A 357 -2.71 -16.38 15.31
CA VAL A 357 -3.10 -17.06 14.07
C VAL A 357 -3.98 -18.26 14.42
N SER A 358 -4.73 -18.78 13.46
CA SER A 358 -5.76 -19.81 13.71
C SER A 358 -5.26 -21.06 14.48
N ARG A 359 -3.96 -21.38 14.37
CA ARG A 359 -3.35 -22.58 14.96
C ARG A 359 -2.26 -22.30 15.99
N ILE A 360 -1.84 -21.03 16.13
CA ILE A 360 -0.73 -20.64 17.00
C ILE A 360 -1.11 -19.38 17.76
N GLU A 361 -1.05 -19.46 19.07
CA GLU A 361 -1.20 -18.35 19.99
C GLU A 361 0.00 -18.38 20.93
N ALA A 362 0.89 -17.42 20.75
CA ALA A 362 2.15 -17.47 21.49
C ALA A 362 2.66 -16.07 21.83
N LEU A 363 3.14 -15.92 23.05
CA LEU A 363 3.99 -14.79 23.42
C LEU A 363 5.35 -14.95 22.74
N PHE A 364 5.82 -13.88 22.10
CA PHE A 364 7.18 -13.83 21.53
C PHE A 364 7.95 -12.64 22.08
N ARG A 365 9.27 -12.75 22.04
CA ARG A 365 10.17 -11.64 22.35
C ARG A 365 11.03 -11.34 21.14
N ALA A 366 10.86 -10.15 20.56
CA ALA A 366 11.70 -9.65 19.51
C ALA A 366 12.97 -9.01 20.13
N VAL A 367 14.12 -9.61 19.85
CA VAL A 367 15.43 -9.14 20.28
C VAL A 367 16.24 -8.82 19.01
N PRO A 368 16.05 -7.65 18.40
CA PRO A 368 16.75 -7.33 17.17
C PRO A 368 18.27 -7.24 17.42
N PRO A 369 19.10 -7.72 16.48
CA PRO A 369 20.53 -7.39 16.47
C PRO A 369 20.73 -5.87 16.60
N SER A 370 21.80 -5.44 17.25
CA SER A 370 22.02 -4.01 17.52
C SER A 370 22.06 -3.19 16.24
N LEU A 371 22.58 -3.74 15.14
CA LEU A 371 22.54 -3.08 13.84
C LEU A 371 21.10 -2.85 13.36
N TYR A 372 20.25 -3.87 13.34
CA TYR A 372 18.86 -3.75 12.87
C TYR A 372 18.04 -2.82 13.77
N LEU A 373 18.35 -2.82 15.07
CA LEU A 373 17.77 -1.84 15.99
C LEU A 373 18.20 -0.42 15.62
N ALA A 374 19.49 -0.18 15.38
CA ALA A 374 20.01 1.14 15.02
C ALA A 374 19.47 1.67 13.69
N LEU A 375 19.21 0.78 12.70
CA LEU A 375 18.56 1.15 11.45
C LEU A 375 17.11 1.59 11.67
N GLY A 376 16.40 1.00 12.63
CA GLY A 376 15.00 1.29 12.97
C GLY A 376 14.81 2.35 14.06
N MET A 377 15.87 3.00 14.55
CA MET A 377 15.80 4.07 15.54
C MET A 377 15.37 5.38 14.87
N THR A 378 14.11 5.74 15.00
CA THR A 378 13.48 6.87 14.30
C THR A 378 13.04 8.01 15.23
N GLU A 379 13.20 7.86 16.54
CA GLU A 379 12.86 8.88 17.52
C GLU A 379 13.76 10.12 17.39
N LYS A 380 13.30 11.25 17.91
CA LYS A 380 14.00 12.53 17.79
C LYS A 380 15.40 12.49 18.39
N GLU A 381 15.52 11.85 19.55
CA GLU A 381 16.79 11.71 20.28
C GLU A 381 17.77 10.83 19.50
N ASP A 382 17.29 9.74 18.90
CA ASP A 382 18.07 8.82 18.09
C ASP A 382 18.62 9.51 16.83
N LYS A 383 17.75 10.26 16.14
CA LYS A 383 18.13 11.06 14.97
C LYS A 383 19.15 12.13 15.35
N ALA A 384 19.01 12.77 16.51
CA ALA A 384 19.96 13.76 17.01
C ALA A 384 21.33 13.13 17.32
N ALA A 385 21.35 11.95 17.94
CA ALA A 385 22.59 11.23 18.24
C ALA A 385 23.36 10.85 16.96
N ARG A 386 22.63 10.30 15.94
CA ARG A 386 23.24 10.01 14.63
C ARG A 386 23.80 11.27 13.98
N ARG A 387 23.03 12.35 13.97
CA ARG A 387 23.46 13.62 13.38
C ARG A 387 24.70 14.19 14.04
N ALA A 388 24.82 14.07 15.35
CA ALA A 388 26.01 14.49 16.07
C ALA A 388 27.26 13.72 15.63
N ILE A 389 27.17 12.40 15.46
CA ILE A 389 28.26 11.56 14.95
C ILE A 389 28.61 11.95 13.51
N MET A 390 27.61 12.10 12.63
CA MET A 390 27.84 12.54 11.26
C MET A 390 28.61 13.86 11.18
N GLN A 391 28.21 14.85 11.99
CA GLN A 391 28.85 16.17 12.01
C GLN A 391 30.27 16.13 12.59
N ALA A 392 30.48 15.36 13.66
CA ALA A 392 31.78 15.28 14.32
C ALA A 392 32.84 14.54 13.47
N GLN A 393 32.42 13.57 12.67
CA GLN A 393 33.33 12.66 11.97
C GLN A 393 33.26 12.77 10.44
N GLY A 394 32.30 13.51 9.88
CA GLY A 394 32.13 13.62 8.43
C GLY A 394 31.70 12.32 7.74
N VAL A 395 30.98 11.43 8.45
CA VAL A 395 30.55 10.13 7.95
C VAL A 395 29.11 10.13 7.48
N SER A 396 28.71 9.11 6.70
CA SER A 396 27.34 8.90 6.27
C SER A 396 26.42 8.55 7.44
N GLU A 397 25.11 8.70 7.25
CA GLU A 397 24.12 8.34 8.28
C GLU A 397 24.15 6.84 8.61
N LEU A 398 24.34 5.98 7.61
CA LEU A 398 24.51 4.54 7.81
C LEU A 398 25.77 4.22 8.64
N ALA A 399 26.90 4.89 8.37
CA ALA A 399 28.11 4.70 9.15
C ALA A 399 27.92 5.16 10.61
N ALA A 400 27.19 6.26 10.84
CA ALA A 400 26.82 6.71 12.18
C ALA A 400 25.90 5.71 12.88
N ALA A 401 24.90 5.14 12.17
CA ALA A 401 24.04 4.09 12.71
C ALA A 401 24.82 2.83 13.11
N LYS A 402 25.81 2.42 12.34
CA LYS A 402 26.72 1.31 12.69
C LYS A 402 27.54 1.58 13.96
N GLN A 403 27.98 2.83 14.17
CA GLN A 403 28.65 3.18 15.41
C GLN A 403 27.72 3.12 16.62
N ILE A 404 26.48 3.57 16.48
CA ILE A 404 25.44 3.41 17.51
C ILE A 404 25.18 1.92 17.78
N ALA A 405 25.09 1.10 16.73
CA ALA A 405 24.95 -0.35 16.87
C ALA A 405 26.09 -0.97 17.70
N HIS A 406 27.33 -0.55 17.46
CA HIS A 406 28.48 -1.01 18.25
C HIS A 406 28.38 -0.55 19.72
N GLN A 407 27.95 0.69 19.97
CA GLN A 407 27.70 1.17 21.33
C GLN A 407 26.62 0.34 22.05
N LEU A 408 25.55 -0.04 21.34
CA LEU A 408 24.51 -0.92 21.86
C LEU A 408 25.07 -2.31 22.15
N ASP A 409 25.93 -2.87 21.31
CA ASP A 409 26.59 -4.15 21.56
C ASP A 409 27.43 -4.13 22.82
N VAL A 410 28.18 -3.03 23.05
CA VAL A 410 28.95 -2.83 24.28
C VAL A 410 28.00 -2.74 25.50
N ALA A 411 26.93 -1.95 25.41
CA ALA A 411 25.95 -1.79 26.48
C ALA A 411 25.23 -3.11 26.83
N ARG A 412 25.02 -3.97 25.83
CA ARG A 412 24.43 -5.31 25.98
C ARG A 412 25.43 -6.38 26.45
N GLY A 413 26.71 -6.03 26.57
CA GLY A 413 27.77 -6.98 26.92
C GLY A 413 28.14 -7.99 25.81
N ILE A 414 27.77 -7.68 24.55
CA ILE A 414 28.05 -8.52 23.37
C ILE A 414 29.45 -8.21 22.81
N ALA A 415 29.87 -6.95 22.87
CA ALA A 415 31.17 -6.49 22.40
C ALA A 415 31.97 -5.82 23.55
N LYS A 416 33.30 -5.77 23.39
CA LYS A 416 34.17 -4.99 24.30
C LYS A 416 34.18 -3.52 23.88
N ALA A 417 34.27 -2.60 24.86
CA ALA A 417 34.52 -1.20 24.56
C ALA A 417 35.83 -1.06 23.78
N ALA A 418 35.83 -0.21 22.76
CA ALA A 418 37.09 0.15 22.09
C ALA A 418 38.00 0.82 23.11
N THR A 419 39.21 0.28 23.32
CA THR A 419 40.23 0.83 24.22
C THR A 419 40.84 2.07 23.62
#